data_84ccac8e6fb2e6135d34a9a986f0deb7
#
_entry.id   84ccac8e6fb2e6135d34a9a986f0deb7
#
_cell.length_a   1.000
_cell.length_b   1.000
_cell.length_c   1.000
_cell.angle_alpha   90.00
_cell.angle_beta   90.00
_cell.angle_gamma   90.00
#
_symmetry.space_group_name_H-M   'P 1'
#
loop_
_entity.id
_entity.type
_entity.pdbx_description
1 polymer ?
#
loop_
_entity_poly.entity_id
_entity_poly.type
_entity_poly.pdbx_seq_one_letter_code
_entity_poly.pdbx_strand_id
1 'polypeptide(L)'
;MWNIIKVKVEPLNREAFKPFGEVIKSFEEARPEIRKGGLTKNAYTVTADLSEATSDADSQRVSLSEGPKRAHFAFHTDAGQAFYPSHNCPTVYFVGPIKETLAAEDVRAFYSDGSLGICVRVGVWHTMPICVEGTEVYQTVRGDQDYHAYSVEIAFDEEQGIAFEPDLTNLL
;
A
#
# COMPACT_ATOMS: atom_id res chain seq x y z
N MET A 1 -9.20 -21.62 -5.99
CA MET A 1 -7.82 -21.56 -5.44
C MET A 1 -7.05 -20.56 -6.27
N TRP A 2 -6.42 -19.56 -5.60
CA TRP A 2 -5.65 -18.54 -6.31
C TRP A 2 -4.23 -19.03 -6.58
N ASN A 3 -3.67 -18.54 -7.67
CA ASN A 3 -2.24 -18.65 -7.92
C ASN A 3 -1.51 -17.56 -7.10
N ILE A 4 -0.68 -17.98 -6.15
CA ILE A 4 0.07 -17.05 -5.29
C ILE A 4 1.39 -16.68 -5.96
N ILE A 5 1.56 -15.39 -6.22
CA ILE A 5 2.82 -14.84 -6.71
C ILE A 5 3.60 -14.28 -5.52
N LYS A 6 4.77 -14.85 -5.27
CA LYS A 6 5.69 -14.34 -4.26
C LYS A 6 6.50 -13.19 -4.83
N VAL A 7 6.38 -12.03 -4.21
CA VAL A 7 7.08 -10.82 -4.62
C VAL A 7 8.30 -10.62 -3.71
N LYS A 8 9.47 -10.55 -4.33
CA LYS A 8 10.71 -10.26 -3.60
C LYS A 8 10.59 -8.91 -2.89
N VAL A 9 10.89 -8.89 -1.61
CA VAL A 9 10.80 -7.67 -0.81
C VAL A 9 12.15 -6.95 -0.78
N GLU A 10 12.09 -5.65 -0.98
CA GLU A 10 13.24 -4.74 -0.95
C GLU A 10 13.19 -3.88 0.32
N PRO A 11 14.33 -3.53 0.93
CA PRO A 11 14.32 -2.54 2.01
C PRO A 11 13.76 -1.20 1.54
N LEU A 12 12.86 -0.62 2.33
CA LEU A 12 12.33 0.70 2.04
C LEU A 12 13.41 1.77 2.29
N ASN A 13 13.76 2.50 1.25
CA ASN A 13 14.62 3.67 1.34
C ASN A 13 14.25 4.70 0.26
N ARG A 14 14.70 5.93 0.45
CA ARG A 14 14.32 7.06 -0.41
C ARG A 14 14.68 6.86 -1.88
N GLU A 15 15.84 6.29 -2.15
CA GLU A 15 16.32 6.10 -3.53
C GLU A 15 15.51 5.01 -4.25
N ALA A 16 15.37 3.84 -3.62
CA ALA A 16 14.64 2.72 -4.20
C ALA A 16 13.16 3.03 -4.40
N PHE A 17 12.56 3.83 -3.52
CA PHE A 17 11.14 4.19 -3.57
C PHE A 17 10.85 5.42 -4.46
N LYS A 18 11.86 6.14 -4.87
CA LYS A 18 11.72 7.39 -5.65
C LYS A 18 10.79 7.28 -6.88
N PRO A 19 10.77 6.18 -7.65
CA PRO A 19 9.82 6.04 -8.76
C PRO A 19 8.35 6.07 -8.34
N PHE A 20 8.05 5.75 -7.09
CA PHE A 20 6.69 5.58 -6.58
C PHE A 20 6.23 6.74 -5.69
N GLY A 21 7.14 7.45 -5.08
CA GLY A 21 6.80 8.54 -4.16
C GLY A 21 7.91 8.88 -3.18
N GLU A 22 7.50 9.31 -2.01
CA GLU A 22 8.38 9.72 -0.93
C GLU A 22 8.32 8.74 0.23
N VAL A 23 9.46 8.52 0.89
CA VAL A 23 9.54 7.86 2.18
C VAL A 23 9.38 8.92 3.26
N ILE A 24 8.49 8.67 4.22
CA ILE A 24 8.19 9.59 5.32
C ILE A 24 8.63 9.01 6.66
N LYS A 25 9.15 9.85 7.53
CA LYS A 25 9.58 9.49 8.89
C LYS A 25 8.51 9.77 9.95
N SER A 26 7.48 10.52 9.58
CA SER A 26 6.31 10.79 10.39
C SER A 26 5.12 11.07 9.48
N PHE A 27 3.93 10.86 10.00
CA PHE A 27 2.71 11.13 9.24
C PHE A 27 2.55 12.61 8.85
N GLU A 28 3.09 13.53 9.63
CA GLU A 28 3.03 14.97 9.34
C GLU A 28 3.76 15.35 8.04
N GLU A 29 4.78 14.61 7.67
CA GLU A 29 5.52 14.83 6.41
C GLU A 29 4.65 14.54 5.17
N ALA A 30 3.65 13.70 5.29
CA ALA A 30 2.78 13.30 4.17
C ALA A 30 1.92 14.45 3.65
N ARG A 31 1.50 15.36 4.52
CA ARG A 31 0.58 16.45 4.17
C ARG A 31 1.14 17.41 3.12
N PRO A 32 2.40 17.85 3.21
CA PRO A 32 2.99 18.67 2.16
C PRO A 32 3.06 17.96 0.80
N GLU A 33 3.36 16.67 0.79
CA GLU A 33 3.46 15.88 -0.45
C GLU A 33 2.09 15.68 -1.11
N ILE A 34 1.05 15.42 -0.33
CA ILE A 34 -0.32 15.37 -0.84
C ILE A 34 -0.71 16.73 -1.47
N ARG A 35 -0.35 17.82 -0.82
CA ARG A 35 -0.60 19.17 -1.34
C ARG A 35 0.11 19.45 -2.66
N LYS A 36 1.37 19.01 -2.77
CA LYS A 36 2.14 19.13 -4.02
C LYS A 36 1.53 18.33 -5.16
N GLY A 37 0.86 17.25 -4.85
CA GLY A 37 0.10 16.47 -5.82
C GLY A 37 -1.15 17.13 -6.36
N GLY A 38 -1.44 18.37 -5.94
CA GLY A 38 -2.51 19.19 -6.51
C GLY A 38 -3.80 19.27 -5.71
N LEU A 39 -3.87 18.63 -4.55
CA LEU A 39 -5.12 18.48 -3.82
C LEU A 39 -5.02 18.90 -2.37
N THR A 40 -5.43 20.10 -2.15
CA THR A 40 -5.42 20.65 -0.80
C THR A 40 -6.80 20.86 -0.20
N LYS A 41 -7.82 21.01 -1.03
CA LYS A 41 -9.14 21.41 -0.54
C LYS A 41 -9.87 20.28 0.17
N ASN A 42 -9.73 19.08 -0.34
CA ASN A 42 -10.52 17.92 0.09
C ASN A 42 -9.66 16.81 0.73
N ALA A 43 -8.39 17.11 1.02
CA ALA A 43 -7.53 16.15 1.72
C ALA A 43 -8.08 15.86 3.11
N TYR A 44 -8.16 14.61 3.45
CA TYR A 44 -8.63 14.17 4.76
C TYR A 44 -7.76 13.04 5.31
N THR A 45 -7.80 12.88 6.62
CA THR A 45 -7.07 11.83 7.31
C THR A 45 -8.03 10.73 7.71
N VAL A 46 -7.67 9.52 7.37
CA VAL A 46 -8.40 8.31 7.79
C VAL A 46 -7.43 7.44 8.56
N THR A 47 -7.91 6.82 9.61
CA THR A 47 -7.20 5.77 10.33
C THR A 47 -7.92 4.46 10.05
N ALA A 48 -7.21 3.51 9.49
CA ALA A 48 -7.75 2.20 9.18
C ALA A 48 -7.25 1.18 10.20
N ASP A 49 -8.16 0.59 10.95
CA ASP A 49 -7.85 -0.53 11.83
C ASP A 49 -7.91 -1.81 11.00
N LEU A 50 -6.75 -2.36 10.75
CA LEU A 50 -6.61 -3.56 9.94
C LEU A 50 -6.92 -4.84 10.70
N SER A 51 -7.05 -4.77 12.03
CA SER A 51 -7.40 -5.94 12.85
C SER A 51 -8.84 -6.42 12.64
N GLU A 52 -9.71 -5.52 12.24
CA GLU A 52 -11.13 -5.80 12.02
C GLU A 52 -11.47 -6.25 10.59
N ALA A 53 -10.51 -6.28 9.69
CA ALA A 53 -10.72 -6.74 8.33
C ALA A 53 -11.10 -8.22 8.31
N THR A 54 -12.25 -8.54 7.75
CA THR A 54 -12.90 -9.84 7.92
C THR A 54 -12.96 -10.71 6.68
N SER A 55 -12.53 -10.24 5.54
CA SER A 55 -12.80 -10.94 4.29
C SER A 55 -11.57 -11.16 3.43
N ASP A 56 -11.57 -12.23 2.73
CA ASP A 56 -10.93 -12.55 1.46
C ASP A 56 -9.44 -12.24 1.28
N ALA A 57 -8.99 -12.25 0.06
CA ALA A 57 -7.66 -11.88 -0.38
C ALA A 57 -7.27 -10.47 0.04
N ASP A 58 -8.26 -9.66 0.24
CA ASP A 58 -8.16 -8.29 0.70
C ASP A 58 -8.09 -8.14 2.20
N SER A 59 -8.35 -9.21 2.90
CA SER A 59 -8.30 -9.21 4.34
C SER A 59 -6.91 -8.79 4.79
N GLN A 60 -6.90 -7.81 5.63
CA GLN A 60 -5.69 -7.27 6.21
C GLN A 60 -5.26 -8.06 7.42
N ARG A 61 -6.02 -9.08 7.80
CA ARG A 61 -5.60 -10.08 8.76
C ARG A 61 -4.66 -11.05 8.09
N VAL A 62 -3.50 -11.16 8.65
CA VAL A 62 -2.54 -12.18 8.29
C VAL A 62 -2.98 -13.48 8.95
N SER A 63 -3.35 -14.47 8.14
CA SER A 63 -3.33 -15.83 8.63
C SER A 63 -1.87 -16.27 8.73
N LEU A 64 -1.43 -16.60 9.93
CA LEU A 64 -0.05 -17.07 10.15
C LEU A 64 0.29 -18.33 9.33
N SER A 65 -0.74 -19.08 8.94
CA SER A 65 -0.56 -20.30 8.13
C SER A 65 -0.47 -20.02 6.63
N GLU A 66 -0.96 -18.89 6.15
CA GLU A 66 -1.06 -18.56 4.72
C GLU A 66 -0.26 -17.34 4.31
N GLY A 67 0.24 -16.60 5.27
CA GLY A 67 0.95 -15.34 5.03
C GLY A 67 0.03 -14.19 4.60
N PRO A 68 0.58 -12.97 4.55
CA PRO A 68 -0.14 -11.79 4.11
C PRO A 68 -0.31 -11.79 2.59
N LYS A 69 -1.54 -11.61 2.12
CA LYS A 69 -1.87 -11.61 0.70
C LYS A 69 -2.57 -10.32 0.31
N ARG A 70 -2.34 -9.86 -0.91
CA ARG A 70 -3.06 -8.76 -1.53
C ARG A 70 -3.41 -9.12 -2.97
N ALA A 71 -4.58 -8.72 -3.41
CA ALA A 71 -5.03 -8.93 -4.77
C ALA A 71 -5.61 -7.65 -5.38
N HIS A 72 -6.08 -6.72 -4.55
CA HIS A 72 -6.73 -5.49 -4.97
C HIS A 72 -5.76 -4.32 -4.90
N PHE A 73 -5.58 -3.66 -6.03
CA PHE A 73 -4.76 -2.47 -6.19
C PHE A 73 -5.61 -1.32 -6.67
N ALA A 74 -5.21 -0.11 -6.29
CA ALA A 74 -5.83 1.11 -6.79
C ALA A 74 -4.77 2.18 -7.04
N PHE A 75 -5.08 3.14 -7.90
CA PHE A 75 -4.42 4.44 -7.91
C PHE A 75 -5.46 5.55 -7.88
N HIS A 76 -5.04 6.73 -7.47
CA HIS A 76 -5.90 7.90 -7.43
C HIS A 76 -5.48 8.93 -8.48
N THR A 77 -6.48 9.56 -9.12
CA THR A 77 -6.26 10.51 -10.20
C THR A 77 -6.15 11.95 -9.70
N ASP A 78 -6.54 12.19 -8.47
CA ASP A 78 -6.65 13.52 -7.87
C ASP A 78 -5.51 13.83 -6.90
N ALA A 79 -4.95 12.84 -6.20
CA ALA A 79 -3.86 13.00 -5.25
C ALA A 79 -3.05 11.73 -5.08
N GLY A 80 -1.91 11.85 -4.42
CA GLY A 80 -1.23 10.71 -3.83
C GLY A 80 -1.97 10.19 -2.59
N GLN A 81 -1.40 9.19 -1.97
CA GLN A 81 -1.86 8.67 -0.68
C GLN A 81 -0.68 8.34 0.21
N ALA A 82 -0.81 8.66 1.49
CA ALA A 82 0.18 8.32 2.50
C ALA A 82 -0.30 7.22 3.42
N PHE A 83 0.65 6.42 3.89
CA PHE A 83 0.44 5.41 4.92
C PHE A 83 1.57 5.47 5.93
N TYR A 84 1.22 5.42 7.21
CA TYR A 84 2.19 5.41 8.30
C TYR A 84 1.69 4.49 9.43
N PRO A 85 2.50 3.53 9.92
CA PRO A 85 2.10 2.63 10.99
C PRO A 85 2.03 3.36 12.33
N SER A 86 0.89 3.29 13.02
CA SER A 86 0.66 4.01 14.29
C SER A 86 1.47 3.45 15.46
N HIS A 87 1.79 2.16 15.44
CA HIS A 87 2.47 1.45 16.51
C HIS A 87 3.84 0.89 16.09
N ASN A 88 4.39 1.41 15.01
CA ASN A 88 5.70 1.02 14.49
C ASN A 88 5.82 -0.49 14.17
N CYS A 89 4.72 -1.12 13.78
CA CYS A 89 4.74 -2.51 13.34
C CYS A 89 5.54 -2.67 12.05
N PRO A 90 6.40 -3.69 11.92
CA PRO A 90 7.04 -4.01 10.66
C PRO A 90 6.01 -4.19 9.55
N THR A 91 6.25 -3.53 8.43
CA THR A 91 5.24 -3.36 7.38
C THR A 91 5.82 -3.61 6.00
N VAL A 92 5.02 -4.23 5.12
CA VAL A 92 5.31 -4.31 3.68
C VAL A 92 4.32 -3.46 2.91
N TYR A 93 4.82 -2.69 1.96
CA TYR A 93 4.05 -1.89 1.04
C TYR A 93 4.16 -2.47 -0.36
N PHE A 94 3.03 -2.83 -0.97
CA PHE A 94 2.96 -3.20 -2.38
C PHE A 94 2.64 -1.98 -3.23
N VAL A 95 3.42 -1.79 -4.29
CA VAL A 95 3.23 -0.69 -5.25
C VAL A 95 3.45 -1.17 -6.68
N GLY A 96 2.94 -0.41 -7.62
CA GLY A 96 3.20 -0.58 -9.04
C GLY A 96 3.41 0.78 -9.73
N PRO A 97 4.03 0.78 -10.91
CA PRO A 97 4.36 2.01 -11.63
C PRO A 97 3.12 2.76 -12.11
N ILE A 98 3.32 4.00 -12.52
CA ILE A 98 2.27 4.80 -13.19
C ILE A 98 2.02 4.20 -14.56
N LYS A 99 0.91 3.47 -14.69
CA LYS A 99 0.46 2.83 -15.93
C LYS A 99 -1.07 2.82 -15.95
N GLU A 100 -1.64 2.79 -17.12
CA GLU A 100 -3.09 2.66 -17.28
C GLU A 100 -3.61 1.33 -16.71
N THR A 101 -2.86 0.25 -16.94
CA THR A 101 -3.18 -1.09 -16.44
C THR A 101 -1.96 -1.68 -15.75
N LEU A 102 -2.15 -2.24 -14.56
CA LEU A 102 -1.09 -2.91 -13.80
C LEU A 102 -0.96 -4.36 -14.24
N ALA A 103 0.24 -4.77 -14.65
CA ALA A 103 0.56 -6.17 -14.87
C ALA A 103 1.12 -6.81 -13.59
N ALA A 104 0.93 -8.12 -13.44
CA ALA A 104 1.39 -8.82 -12.24
C ALA A 104 2.92 -8.70 -12.03
N GLU A 105 3.68 -8.73 -13.11
CA GLU A 105 5.14 -8.58 -13.08
C GLU A 105 5.64 -7.18 -12.71
N ASP A 106 4.76 -6.18 -12.73
CA ASP A 106 5.09 -4.81 -12.35
C ASP A 106 5.01 -4.57 -10.83
N VAL A 107 4.43 -5.50 -10.08
CA VAL A 107 4.22 -5.36 -8.64
C VAL A 107 5.54 -5.46 -7.90
N ARG A 108 5.83 -4.48 -7.04
CA ARG A 108 7.00 -4.45 -6.18
C ARG A 108 6.59 -4.34 -4.71
N ALA A 109 7.44 -4.84 -3.84
CA ALA A 109 7.20 -4.86 -2.41
C ALA A 109 8.36 -4.22 -1.67
N PHE A 110 8.06 -3.34 -0.70
CA PHE A 110 9.04 -2.66 0.13
C PHE A 110 8.76 -2.91 1.61
N TYR A 111 9.81 -3.22 2.34
CA TYR A 111 9.77 -3.49 3.78
C TYR A 111 10.27 -2.31 4.59
N SER A 112 9.54 -1.99 5.65
CA SER A 112 9.96 -1.10 6.72
C SER A 112 9.88 -1.84 8.06
N ASP A 113 10.82 -1.56 8.95
CA ASP A 113 10.79 -2.05 10.34
C ASP A 113 9.70 -1.39 11.20
N GLY A 114 8.90 -0.53 10.61
CA GLY A 114 7.85 0.23 11.27
C GLY A 114 8.20 1.68 11.56
N SER A 115 9.44 2.08 11.32
CA SER A 115 9.90 3.47 11.53
C SER A 115 9.66 4.40 10.34
N LEU A 116 9.29 3.83 9.20
CA LEU A 116 9.10 4.57 7.96
C LEU A 116 7.74 4.28 7.35
N GLY A 117 7.09 5.33 6.87
CA GLY A 117 5.91 5.26 6.04
C GLY A 117 6.20 5.65 4.60
N ILE A 118 5.16 5.66 3.79
CA ILE A 118 5.24 6.04 2.38
C ILE A 118 4.19 7.10 2.04
N CYS A 119 4.52 7.87 1.01
CA CYS A 119 3.55 8.72 0.33
C CYS A 119 3.65 8.44 -1.17
N VAL A 120 2.71 7.68 -1.71
CA VAL A 120 2.69 7.38 -3.14
C VAL A 120 2.19 8.57 -3.95
N ARG A 121 2.74 8.74 -5.17
CA ARG A 121 2.31 9.79 -6.09
C ARG A 121 0.95 9.51 -6.71
N VAL A 122 0.35 10.56 -7.23
CA VAL A 122 -0.80 10.45 -8.15
C VAL A 122 -0.49 9.42 -9.24
N GLY A 123 -1.41 8.50 -9.45
CA GLY A 123 -1.29 7.50 -10.51
C GLY A 123 -0.47 6.25 -10.16
N VAL A 124 0.16 6.21 -8.99
CA VAL A 124 0.92 5.03 -8.55
C VAL A 124 -0.02 3.97 -7.98
N TRP A 125 0.03 2.78 -8.56
CA TRP A 125 -0.71 1.63 -8.06
C TRP A 125 -0.21 1.22 -6.68
N HIS A 126 -1.14 0.93 -5.76
CA HIS A 126 -0.80 0.51 -4.40
C HIS A 126 -1.93 -0.29 -3.76
N THR A 127 -1.59 -0.99 -2.70
CA THR A 127 -2.55 -1.67 -1.82
C THR A 127 -2.57 -1.01 -0.45
N MET A 128 -3.50 -1.45 0.40
CA MET A 128 -3.36 -1.21 1.84
C MET A 128 -2.09 -1.90 2.34
N PRO A 129 -1.39 -1.32 3.34
CA PRO A 129 -0.18 -1.93 3.89
C PRO A 129 -0.43 -3.31 4.49
N ILE A 130 0.64 -4.09 4.59
CA ILE A 130 0.62 -5.41 5.22
C ILE A 130 1.42 -5.33 6.52
N CYS A 131 0.77 -5.59 7.65
CA CYS A 131 1.46 -5.77 8.91
C CYS A 131 2.11 -7.15 8.94
N VAL A 132 3.43 -7.20 9.11
CA VAL A 132 4.19 -8.46 9.08
C VAL A 132 3.98 -9.28 10.35
N GLU A 133 3.80 -8.61 11.47
CA GLU A 133 3.65 -9.26 12.78
C GLU A 133 2.44 -8.68 13.52
N GLY A 134 1.46 -9.53 13.83
CA GLY A 134 0.28 -9.13 14.59
C GLY A 134 -0.68 -8.25 13.81
N THR A 135 -1.08 -7.13 14.40
CA THR A 135 -2.04 -6.18 13.82
C THR A 135 -1.52 -4.75 13.94
N GLU A 136 -1.95 -3.88 13.03
CA GLU A 136 -1.55 -2.48 13.03
C GLU A 136 -2.72 -1.58 12.64
N VAL A 137 -2.65 -0.35 13.10
CA VAL A 137 -3.53 0.73 12.68
C VAL A 137 -2.70 1.70 11.84
N TYR A 138 -3.07 1.90 10.59
CA TYR A 138 -2.34 2.79 9.69
C TYR A 138 -3.01 4.14 9.60
N GLN A 139 -2.22 5.18 9.82
CA GLN A 139 -2.63 6.54 9.50
C GLN A 139 -2.53 6.70 7.99
N THR A 140 -3.58 7.22 7.38
CA THR A 140 -3.61 7.47 5.93
C THR A 140 -4.22 8.82 5.64
N VAL A 141 -3.74 9.46 4.59
CA VAL A 141 -4.32 10.68 4.03
C VAL A 141 -4.30 10.58 2.52
N ARG A 142 -5.38 11.01 1.91
CA ARG A 142 -5.52 11.09 0.44
C ARG A 142 -6.32 12.35 0.07
N GLY A 143 -6.61 12.50 -1.22
CA GLY A 143 -7.32 13.65 -1.75
C GLY A 143 -8.79 13.72 -1.36
N ASP A 144 -9.67 13.67 -2.35
CA ASP A 144 -11.11 13.81 -2.12
C ASP A 144 -11.70 12.65 -1.32
N GLN A 145 -12.77 12.92 -0.56
CA GLN A 145 -13.51 11.90 0.17
C GLN A 145 -14.27 10.95 -0.76
N ASP A 146 -14.60 11.40 -1.97
CA ASP A 146 -15.24 10.54 -2.96
C ASP A 146 -14.20 9.61 -3.60
N TYR A 147 -13.97 8.49 -2.92
CA TYR A 147 -13.01 7.49 -3.35
C TYR A 147 -13.30 6.98 -4.77
N HIS A 148 -14.56 6.70 -5.07
CA HIS A 148 -14.94 6.08 -6.36
C HIS A 148 -14.78 7.03 -7.54
N ALA A 149 -14.98 8.33 -7.33
CA ALA A 149 -14.84 9.33 -8.40
C ALA A 149 -13.38 9.49 -8.84
N TYR A 150 -12.42 9.23 -7.95
CA TYR A 150 -11.00 9.50 -8.18
C TYR A 150 -10.10 8.27 -8.06
N SER A 151 -10.67 7.07 -8.12
CA SER A 151 -9.89 5.84 -8.01
C SER A 151 -10.08 4.95 -9.22
N VAL A 152 -9.00 4.32 -9.66
CA VAL A 152 -9.00 3.24 -10.65
C VAL A 152 -8.52 1.99 -9.92
N GLU A 153 -9.23 0.89 -10.08
CA GLU A 153 -9.01 -0.34 -9.33
C GLU A 153 -8.80 -1.53 -10.24
N ILE A 154 -8.03 -2.51 -9.74
CA ILE A 154 -7.89 -3.83 -10.35
C ILE A 154 -8.00 -4.89 -9.24
N ALA A 155 -8.77 -5.93 -9.49
CA ALA A 155 -8.94 -7.08 -8.61
C ALA A 155 -8.33 -8.31 -9.27
N PHE A 156 -7.07 -8.60 -9.00
CA PHE A 156 -6.34 -9.69 -9.63
C PHE A 156 -6.94 -11.06 -9.32
N ASP A 157 -7.49 -11.27 -8.15
CA ASP A 157 -8.14 -12.51 -7.76
C ASP A 157 -9.40 -12.77 -8.57
N GLU A 158 -10.22 -11.75 -8.77
CA GLU A 158 -11.46 -11.86 -9.53
C GLU A 158 -11.22 -11.95 -11.04
N GLU A 159 -10.27 -11.17 -11.54
CA GLU A 159 -10.00 -11.06 -12.97
C GLU A 159 -9.07 -12.15 -13.50
N GLN A 160 -8.08 -12.57 -12.70
CA GLN A 160 -7.01 -13.46 -13.16
C GLN A 160 -6.73 -14.64 -12.21
N GLY A 161 -7.42 -14.74 -11.07
CA GLY A 161 -7.19 -15.78 -10.08
C GLY A 161 -5.80 -15.69 -9.42
N ILE A 162 -5.27 -14.48 -9.23
CA ILE A 162 -3.93 -14.21 -8.70
C ILE A 162 -4.03 -13.44 -7.38
N ALA A 163 -3.18 -13.80 -6.43
CA ALA A 163 -2.92 -13.00 -5.24
C ALA A 163 -1.41 -12.87 -5.02
N PHE A 164 -0.98 -11.80 -4.39
CA PHE A 164 0.42 -11.50 -4.12
C PHE A 164 0.74 -11.71 -2.66
N GLU A 165 1.89 -12.28 -2.39
CA GLU A 165 2.44 -12.49 -1.05
C GLU A 165 3.88 -12.00 -1.00
N PRO A 166 4.30 -11.27 0.06
CA PRO A 166 5.69 -10.83 0.15
C PRO A 166 6.61 -12.01 0.48
N ASP A 167 7.72 -12.10 -0.24
CA ASP A 167 8.79 -13.02 0.08
C ASP A 167 9.77 -12.33 1.04
N LEU A 168 9.68 -12.68 2.31
CA LEU A 168 10.49 -12.09 3.37
C LEU A 168 11.83 -12.83 3.60
N THR A 169 12.12 -13.87 2.86
CA THR A 169 13.28 -14.75 3.12
C THR A 169 14.63 -14.01 3.06
N ASN A 170 14.72 -12.95 2.28
CA ASN A 170 15.96 -12.16 2.13
C ASN A 170 16.15 -11.10 3.22
N LEU A 171 15.20 -10.94 4.13
CA LEU A 171 15.25 -9.93 5.20
C LEU A 171 15.57 -10.54 6.57
N LEU A 172 15.64 -11.84 6.66
CA LEU A 172 15.89 -12.60 7.89
C LEU A 172 17.35 -13.04 7.98
#